data_68dae1b876c66a0a77ff9a7b580c6e62
#
_entry.id   68dae1b876c66a0a77ff9a7b580c6e62
#
_cell.length_a   1.000
_cell.length_b   1.000
_cell.length_c   1.000
_cell.angle_alpha   90.00
_cell.angle_beta   90.00
_cell.angle_gamma   90.00
#
_symmetry.space_group_name_H-M   'P 1'
#
loop_
_entity.id
_entity.type
_entity.pdbx_description
1 polymer ?
#
loop_
_entity_poly.entity_id
_entity_poly.type
_entity_poly.pdbx_seq_one_letter_code
_entity_poly.pdbx_strand_id
1 'polypeptide(L)'
;KELIAELAKDIAENKIFKKSDAMKKKREAMPSFPGTHSSDYHCRVVCGACVRVCPNRCNEVVTVNDAKLIVHVDQSCNECGNCACHCVEPCQPYKDRITFFHNAEALADSTNDGFYIKGTSCGYRFKGEEAVCDIDALPEELKGVVHAFRKEHVYYVS
;
A
#
# COMPACT_ATOMS: atom_id res chain seq x y z
N LYS A 1 4.70 -28.76 16.78
CA LYS A 1 4.14 -27.62 17.54
C LYS A 1 5.15 -26.49 17.70
N GLU A 2 6.43 -26.79 17.98
CA GLU A 2 7.49 -25.77 18.11
C GLU A 2 7.70 -24.98 16.80
N LEU A 3 7.77 -25.66 15.65
CA LEU A 3 7.93 -25.02 14.35
C LEU A 3 6.80 -24.03 14.01
N ILE A 4 5.55 -24.36 14.41
CA ILE A 4 4.40 -23.47 14.18
C ILE A 4 4.49 -22.23 15.08
N ALA A 5 4.92 -22.38 16.33
CA ALA A 5 5.11 -21.28 17.25
C ALA A 5 6.26 -20.35 16.80
N GLU A 6 7.35 -20.92 16.31
CA GLU A 6 8.47 -20.18 15.75
C GLU A 6 8.07 -19.41 14.49
N LEU A 7 7.34 -20.05 13.57
CA LEU A 7 6.80 -19.41 12.37
C LEU A 7 5.83 -18.27 12.70
N ALA A 8 4.94 -18.48 13.66
CA ALA A 8 4.00 -17.45 14.12
C ALA A 8 4.73 -16.26 14.73
N LYS A 9 5.81 -16.51 15.49
CA LYS A 9 6.67 -15.47 16.06
C LYS A 9 7.40 -14.69 14.95
N ASP A 10 7.94 -15.38 13.96
CA ASP A 10 8.63 -14.75 12.83
C ASP A 10 7.70 -13.91 11.97
N ILE A 11 6.45 -14.35 11.80
CA ILE A 11 5.40 -13.57 11.13
C ILE A 11 5.06 -12.32 11.96
N ALA A 12 4.86 -12.47 13.27
CA ALA A 12 4.53 -11.36 14.17
C ALA A 12 5.64 -10.31 14.23
N GLU A 13 6.90 -10.74 14.16
CA GLU A 13 8.08 -9.85 14.11
C GLU A 13 8.37 -9.33 12.69
N ASN A 14 7.51 -9.60 11.70
CA ASN A 14 7.69 -9.26 10.28
C ASN A 14 9.01 -9.74 9.66
N LYS A 15 9.66 -10.74 10.24
CA LYS A 15 10.95 -11.23 9.73
C LYS A 15 10.84 -11.86 8.36
N ILE A 16 9.74 -12.58 8.11
CA ILE A 16 9.50 -13.25 6.81
C ILE A 16 9.18 -12.23 5.71
N PHE A 17 8.56 -11.12 6.07
CA PHE A 17 8.12 -10.09 5.14
C PHE A 17 9.07 -8.89 5.04
N LYS A 18 10.18 -8.89 5.79
CA LYS A 18 11.19 -7.83 5.64
C LYS A 18 11.75 -7.84 4.22
N LYS A 19 11.62 -6.71 3.58
CA LYS A 19 12.22 -6.48 2.26
C LYS A 19 13.74 -6.62 2.38
N SER A 20 14.32 -7.62 1.73
CA SER A 20 15.78 -7.79 1.72
C SER A 20 16.42 -6.64 0.93
N ASP A 21 17.67 -6.29 1.28
CA ASP A 21 18.42 -5.27 0.54
C ASP A 21 18.60 -5.64 -0.92
N ALA A 22 18.69 -6.93 -1.22
CA ALA A 22 18.74 -7.43 -2.60
C ALA A 22 17.44 -7.14 -3.37
N MET A 23 16.28 -7.26 -2.71
CA MET A 23 14.98 -6.92 -3.30
C MET A 23 14.81 -5.41 -3.47
N LYS A 24 15.25 -4.61 -2.50
CA LYS A 24 15.26 -3.15 -2.61
C LYS A 24 16.10 -2.69 -3.81
N LYS A 25 17.32 -3.24 -3.99
CA LYS A 25 18.18 -2.96 -5.14
C LYS A 25 17.57 -3.40 -6.46
N LYS A 26 16.92 -4.56 -6.50
CA LYS A 26 16.21 -5.04 -7.69
C LYS A 26 15.06 -4.11 -8.08
N ARG A 27 14.33 -3.60 -7.10
CA ARG A 27 13.26 -2.62 -7.32
C ARG A 27 13.80 -1.31 -7.89
N GLU A 28 14.90 -0.78 -7.34
CA GLU A 28 15.57 0.43 -7.84
C GLU A 28 16.07 0.28 -9.28
N ALA A 29 16.48 -0.94 -9.65
CA ALA A 29 16.95 -1.27 -10.98
C ALA A 29 15.82 -1.58 -11.99
N MET A 30 14.56 -1.72 -11.54
CA MET A 30 13.43 -1.91 -12.45
C MET A 30 13.19 -0.61 -13.24
N PRO A 31 13.05 -0.70 -14.58
CA PRO A 31 12.78 0.48 -15.38
C PRO A 31 11.46 1.12 -14.93
N SER A 32 11.49 2.43 -14.71
CA SER A 32 10.26 3.20 -14.56
C SER A 32 9.53 3.21 -15.90
N PHE A 33 8.26 2.86 -15.90
CA PHE A 33 7.46 2.95 -17.11
C PHE A 33 7.26 4.43 -17.50
N PRO A 34 7.56 4.80 -18.76
CA PRO A 34 7.28 6.16 -19.22
C PRO A 34 5.79 6.46 -19.07
N GLY A 35 5.45 7.59 -18.46
CA GLY A 35 4.05 7.99 -18.28
C GLY A 35 3.38 7.52 -17.01
N THR A 36 4.10 6.91 -16.06
CA THR A 36 3.59 6.72 -14.70
C THR A 36 3.41 8.09 -14.05
N HIS A 37 2.18 8.50 -13.92
CA HIS A 37 1.84 9.73 -13.21
C HIS A 37 1.70 9.42 -11.74
N SER A 38 2.69 9.78 -10.97
CA SER A 38 2.66 9.70 -9.50
C SER A 38 1.52 10.51 -8.88
N SER A 39 0.93 11.42 -9.65
CA SER A 39 -0.20 12.25 -9.22
C SER A 39 -1.58 11.65 -9.48
N ASP A 40 -1.67 10.59 -10.29
CA ASP A 40 -2.95 9.97 -10.63
C ASP A 40 -3.10 8.64 -9.88
N TYR A 41 -3.55 8.72 -8.64
CA TYR A 41 -3.80 7.54 -7.79
C TYR A 41 -5.00 6.71 -8.27
N HIS A 42 -5.72 7.20 -9.26
CA HIS A 42 -6.89 6.55 -9.81
C HIS A 42 -6.51 5.49 -10.83
N CYS A 43 -7.01 4.29 -10.65
CA CYS A 43 -6.96 3.27 -11.67
C CYS A 43 -8.10 3.53 -12.67
N ARG A 44 -7.79 3.95 -13.87
CA ARG A 44 -8.80 4.30 -14.89
C ARG A 44 -9.59 3.08 -15.37
N VAL A 45 -8.93 1.94 -15.46
CA VAL A 45 -9.51 0.71 -16.00
C VAL A 45 -10.18 -0.14 -14.94
N VAL A 46 -9.69 -0.09 -13.69
CA VAL A 46 -10.15 -0.90 -12.54
C VAL A 46 -10.34 -2.38 -12.89
N CYS A 47 -9.44 -2.92 -13.72
CA CYS A 47 -9.53 -4.31 -14.18
C CYS A 47 -9.30 -5.34 -13.06
N GLY A 48 -8.73 -4.93 -11.92
CA GLY A 48 -8.43 -5.77 -10.77
C GLY A 48 -7.31 -6.80 -10.99
N ALA A 49 -6.55 -6.70 -12.06
CA ALA A 49 -5.45 -7.63 -12.33
C ALA A 49 -4.41 -7.64 -11.20
N CYS A 50 -3.99 -6.45 -10.74
CA CYS A 50 -3.03 -6.29 -9.64
C CYS A 50 -3.51 -6.93 -8.32
N VAL A 51 -4.82 -6.95 -8.08
CA VAL A 51 -5.43 -7.59 -6.91
C VAL A 51 -5.36 -9.11 -7.03
N ARG A 52 -5.69 -9.65 -8.22
CA ARG A 52 -5.73 -11.09 -8.46
C ARG A 52 -4.36 -11.76 -8.53
N VAL A 53 -3.37 -11.08 -9.10
CA VAL A 53 -2.03 -11.67 -9.33
C VAL A 53 -1.09 -11.50 -8.13
N CYS A 54 -1.47 -10.72 -7.13
CA CYS A 54 -0.64 -10.53 -5.95
C CYS A 54 -0.68 -11.79 -5.06
N PRO A 55 0.43 -12.52 -4.87
CA PRO A 55 0.43 -13.74 -4.07
C PRO A 55 0.17 -13.47 -2.59
N ASN A 56 0.46 -12.26 -2.12
CA ASN A 56 0.32 -11.85 -0.72
C ASN A 56 -0.88 -10.92 -0.47
N ARG A 57 -1.76 -10.75 -1.45
CA ARG A 57 -2.94 -9.89 -1.36
C ARG A 57 -2.64 -8.45 -0.92
N CYS A 58 -1.58 -7.88 -1.49
CA CYS A 58 -1.14 -6.53 -1.11
C CYS A 58 -1.87 -5.41 -1.84
N ASN A 59 -2.78 -5.70 -2.74
CA ASN A 59 -3.58 -4.70 -3.43
C ASN A 59 -5.05 -4.95 -3.13
N GLU A 60 -5.70 -3.97 -2.56
CA GLU A 60 -7.10 -4.03 -2.14
C GLU A 60 -7.93 -2.99 -2.88
N VAL A 61 -9.18 -3.32 -3.15
CA VAL A 61 -10.13 -2.40 -3.77
C VAL A 61 -10.87 -1.67 -2.65
N VAL A 62 -10.99 -0.36 -2.75
CA VAL A 62 -11.85 0.46 -1.91
C VAL A 62 -12.84 1.24 -2.76
N THR A 63 -14.02 1.52 -2.22
CA THR A 63 -15.06 2.28 -2.91
C THR A 63 -15.23 3.64 -2.27
N VAL A 64 -14.98 4.69 -3.06
CA VAL A 64 -15.11 6.08 -2.64
C VAL A 64 -16.06 6.79 -3.60
N ASN A 65 -17.21 7.27 -3.13
CA ASN A 65 -18.20 7.97 -3.96
C ASN A 65 -18.53 7.21 -5.25
N ASP A 66 -18.84 5.91 -5.14
CA ASP A 66 -19.13 4.99 -6.23
C ASP A 66 -17.95 4.71 -7.21
N ALA A 67 -16.80 5.33 -7.01
CA ALA A 67 -15.58 5.03 -7.74
C ALA A 67 -14.74 3.99 -7.00
N LYS A 68 -14.18 3.06 -7.74
CA LYS A 68 -13.27 2.05 -7.20
C LYS A 68 -11.83 2.52 -7.33
N LEU A 69 -11.09 2.40 -6.23
CA LEU A 69 -9.66 2.72 -6.14
C LEU A 69 -8.89 1.49 -5.68
N ILE A 70 -7.61 1.46 -6.00
CA ILE A 70 -6.69 0.43 -5.50
C ILE A 70 -5.81 1.04 -4.41
N VAL A 71 -5.80 0.41 -3.25
CA VAL A 71 -4.89 0.72 -2.15
C VAL A 71 -3.87 -0.40 -2.04
N HIS A 72 -2.60 -0.04 -2.00
CA HIS A 72 -1.52 -0.98 -1.78
C HIS A 72 -1.26 -1.16 -0.28
N VAL A 73 -1.09 -2.40 0.18
CA VAL A 73 -0.80 -2.73 1.58
C VAL A 73 0.68 -3.12 1.71
N ASP A 74 1.46 -2.24 2.32
CA ASP A 74 2.92 -2.38 2.36
C ASP A 74 3.42 -3.58 3.16
N GLN A 75 2.81 -3.84 4.32
CA GLN A 75 3.34 -4.81 5.28
C GLN A 75 3.49 -6.24 4.73
N SER A 76 2.65 -6.64 3.80
CA SER A 76 2.67 -7.98 3.20
C SER A 76 3.37 -8.03 1.85
N CYS A 77 3.78 -6.87 1.32
CA CYS A 77 4.40 -6.77 0.01
C CYS A 77 5.87 -7.19 0.05
N ASN A 78 6.23 -8.18 -0.75
CA ASN A 78 7.62 -8.59 -0.97
C ASN A 78 8.24 -8.00 -2.24
N GLU A 79 7.55 -7.06 -2.88
CA GLU A 79 8.01 -6.35 -4.09
C GLU A 79 8.35 -7.28 -5.27
N CYS A 80 7.63 -8.37 -5.43
CA CYS A 80 7.86 -9.33 -6.50
C CYS A 80 7.60 -8.77 -7.91
N GLY A 81 6.87 -7.65 -8.03
CA GLY A 81 6.59 -6.98 -9.31
C GLY A 81 5.47 -7.60 -10.13
N ASN A 82 4.80 -8.66 -9.68
CA ASN A 82 3.72 -9.30 -10.43
C ASN A 82 2.60 -8.33 -10.81
N CYS A 83 2.20 -7.45 -9.88
CA CYS A 83 1.17 -6.46 -10.15
C CYS A 83 1.55 -5.48 -11.26
N ALA A 84 2.82 -5.10 -11.35
CA ALA A 84 3.33 -4.25 -12.41
C ALA A 84 3.37 -4.98 -13.76
N CYS A 85 3.81 -6.24 -13.78
CA CYS A 85 3.86 -7.06 -15.01
C CYS A 85 2.47 -7.28 -15.64
N HIS A 86 1.43 -7.36 -14.81
CA HIS A 86 0.06 -7.64 -15.28
C HIS A 86 -0.83 -6.39 -15.35
N CYS A 87 -0.29 -5.22 -15.02
CA CYS A 87 -1.03 -3.98 -15.16
C CYS A 87 -1.20 -3.62 -16.63
N VAL A 88 -2.44 -3.34 -17.04
CA VAL A 88 -2.75 -2.91 -18.41
C VAL A 88 -2.40 -1.44 -18.66
N GLU A 89 -2.16 -0.69 -17.60
CA GLU A 89 -1.67 0.68 -17.64
C GLU A 89 -0.15 0.68 -17.39
N PRO A 90 0.58 1.69 -17.88
CA PRO A 90 2.00 1.85 -17.59
C PRO A 90 2.20 2.30 -16.13
N CYS A 91 1.96 1.40 -15.17
CA CYS A 91 2.05 1.70 -13.76
C CYS A 91 2.63 0.54 -12.96
N GLN A 92 3.22 0.88 -11.82
CA GLN A 92 3.70 -0.07 -10.82
C GLN A 92 2.77 0.04 -9.59
N PRO A 93 1.70 -0.76 -9.47
CA PRO A 93 0.70 -0.59 -8.40
C PRO A 93 1.30 -0.55 -7.00
N TYR A 94 2.33 -1.36 -6.73
CA TYR A 94 3.02 -1.38 -5.44
C TYR A 94 3.80 -0.10 -5.11
N LYS A 95 3.94 0.82 -6.06
CA LYS A 95 4.68 2.07 -5.93
C LYS A 95 3.84 3.29 -6.23
N ASP A 96 3.00 3.21 -7.26
CA ASP A 96 2.27 4.35 -7.81
C ASP A 96 0.87 4.53 -7.19
N ARG A 97 0.35 3.51 -6.49
CA ARG A 97 -0.94 3.61 -5.81
C ARG A 97 -0.76 4.07 -4.37
N ILE A 98 -1.81 4.67 -3.80
CA ILE A 98 -1.82 5.04 -2.38
C ILE A 98 -1.50 3.80 -1.55
N THR A 99 -0.57 3.93 -0.64
CA THR A 99 -0.08 2.83 0.19
C THR A 99 -0.61 2.94 1.61
N PHE A 100 -1.15 1.84 2.13
CA PHE A 100 -1.44 1.70 3.55
C PHE A 100 -0.21 1.13 4.26
N PHE A 101 0.21 1.83 5.31
CA PHE A 101 1.30 1.42 6.20
C PHE A 101 0.73 1.01 7.55
N HIS A 102 1.30 0.01 8.17
CA HIS A 102 0.83 -0.46 9.48
C HIS A 102 1.29 0.43 10.65
N ASN A 103 2.32 1.23 10.47
CA ASN A 103 2.82 2.19 11.47
C ASN A 103 3.60 3.35 10.83
N ALA A 104 4.01 4.30 11.68
CA ALA A 104 4.77 5.47 11.27
C ALA A 104 6.18 5.13 10.74
N GLU A 105 6.82 4.09 11.28
CA GLU A 105 8.16 3.65 10.86
C GLU A 105 8.13 3.12 9.43
N ALA A 106 7.10 2.34 9.09
CA ALA A 106 6.91 1.83 7.73
C ALA A 106 6.68 2.97 6.72
N LEU A 107 5.94 4.01 7.12
CA LEU A 107 5.78 5.21 6.30
C LEU A 107 7.12 5.93 6.09
N ALA A 108 7.90 6.09 7.15
CA ALA A 108 9.21 6.74 7.08
C ALA A 108 10.22 5.98 6.22
N ASP A 109 10.20 4.65 6.25
CA ASP A 109 11.09 3.79 5.46
C ASP A 109 10.72 3.70 3.97
N SER A 110 9.53 4.14 3.60
CA SER A 110 9.02 4.13 2.23
C SER A 110 9.09 5.50 1.59
N THR A 111 9.19 5.52 0.27
CA THR A 111 9.05 6.74 -0.54
C THR A 111 7.65 6.90 -1.14
N ASN A 112 6.78 5.91 -0.94
CA ASN A 112 5.43 5.92 -1.49
C ASN A 112 4.56 6.93 -0.74
N ASP A 113 3.66 7.57 -1.48
CA ASP A 113 2.56 8.31 -0.87
C ASP A 113 1.56 7.33 -0.24
N GLY A 114 1.10 7.66 0.94
CA GLY A 114 0.22 6.78 1.67
C GLY A 114 -0.10 7.25 3.08
N PHE A 115 -0.66 6.37 3.86
CA PHE A 115 -1.14 6.68 5.19
C PHE A 115 -1.04 5.48 6.14
N TYR A 116 -1.02 5.76 7.44
CA TYR A 116 -1.27 4.79 8.50
C TYR A 116 -2.36 5.30 9.43
N ILE A 117 -3.05 4.39 10.10
CA ILE A 117 -4.14 4.71 11.02
C ILE A 117 -3.75 4.24 12.43
N LYS A 118 -3.88 5.14 13.41
CA LYS A 118 -3.68 4.84 14.82
C LYS A 118 -4.87 5.37 15.62
N GLY A 119 -5.84 4.50 15.89
CA GLY A 119 -7.08 4.90 16.55
C GLY A 119 -7.89 5.89 15.71
N THR A 120 -8.01 7.13 16.17
CA THR A 120 -8.66 8.23 15.44
C THR A 120 -7.67 9.11 14.68
N SER A 121 -6.38 8.94 14.92
CA SER A 121 -5.31 9.69 14.27
C SER A 121 -4.82 8.98 13.01
N CYS A 122 -4.37 9.75 12.06
CA CYS A 122 -3.81 9.28 10.80
C CYS A 122 -2.52 10.06 10.50
N GLY A 123 -1.47 9.33 10.19
CA GLY A 123 -0.27 9.93 9.60
C GLY A 123 -0.28 9.68 8.10
N TYR A 124 0.18 10.63 7.33
CA TYR A 124 0.18 10.53 5.88
C TYR A 124 1.37 11.21 5.21
N ARG A 125 1.68 10.73 4.02
CA ARG A 125 2.48 11.42 3.01
C ARG A 125 1.66 11.47 1.74
N PHE A 126 1.43 12.68 1.23
CA PHE A 126 0.59 12.88 0.06
C PHE A 126 1.03 14.14 -0.70
N LYS A 127 1.38 13.98 -1.97
CA LYS A 127 1.84 15.09 -2.84
C LYS A 127 2.93 15.97 -2.23
N GLY A 128 3.88 15.35 -1.50
CA GLY A 128 4.99 16.06 -0.86
C GLY A 128 4.69 16.64 0.52
N GLU A 129 3.47 16.54 1.01
CA GLU A 129 3.10 16.91 2.38
C GLU A 129 3.12 15.70 3.30
N GLU A 130 3.72 15.86 4.47
CA GLU A 130 3.70 14.87 5.55
C GLU A 130 3.12 15.50 6.80
N ALA A 131 2.14 14.85 7.40
CA ALA A 131 1.56 15.29 8.66
C ALA A 131 0.91 14.14 9.42
N VAL A 132 0.66 14.40 10.69
CA VAL A 132 -0.16 13.55 11.56
C VAL A 132 -1.33 14.39 12.05
N CYS A 133 -2.54 13.96 11.78
CA CYS A 133 -3.76 14.67 12.18
C CYS A 133 -4.90 13.68 12.45
N ASP A 134 -6.02 14.19 12.88
CA ASP A 134 -7.24 13.39 12.95
C ASP A 134 -7.73 13.05 11.55
N ILE A 135 -8.39 11.90 11.41
CA ILE A 135 -8.91 11.42 10.11
C ILE A 135 -9.81 12.46 9.45
N ASP A 136 -10.58 13.20 10.25
CA ASP A 136 -11.48 14.25 9.74
C ASP A 136 -10.77 15.51 9.24
N ALA A 137 -9.52 15.72 9.65
CA ALA A 137 -8.67 16.84 9.23
C ALA A 137 -7.80 16.56 8.00
N LEU A 138 -7.89 15.35 7.41
CA LEU A 138 -7.15 14.97 6.23
C LEU A 138 -7.53 15.78 4.98
N PRO A 139 -6.62 15.92 4.01
CA PRO A 139 -6.98 16.43 2.68
C PRO A 139 -8.17 15.67 2.10
N GLU A 140 -9.08 16.38 1.44
CA GLU A 140 -10.37 15.83 0.98
C GLU A 140 -10.19 14.57 0.08
N GLU A 141 -9.19 14.59 -0.79
CA GLU A 141 -8.88 13.46 -1.68
C GLU A 141 -8.47 12.21 -0.89
N LEU A 142 -7.68 12.38 0.16
CA LEU A 142 -7.18 11.27 0.99
C LEU A 142 -8.22 10.81 2.02
N LYS A 143 -9.01 11.73 2.56
CA LYS A 143 -10.04 11.47 3.56
C LYS A 143 -11.03 10.40 3.12
N GLY A 144 -11.55 10.51 1.90
CA GLY A 144 -12.45 9.51 1.33
C GLY A 144 -11.84 8.12 1.27
N VAL A 145 -10.57 8.03 0.84
CA VAL A 145 -9.83 6.75 0.76
C VAL A 145 -9.59 6.14 2.14
N VAL A 146 -9.18 6.94 3.12
CA VAL A 146 -8.92 6.50 4.50
C VAL A 146 -10.20 5.99 5.17
N HIS A 147 -11.32 6.70 5.03
CA HIS A 147 -12.60 6.26 5.56
C HIS A 147 -13.08 4.97 4.91
N ALA A 148 -13.00 4.85 3.59
CA ALA A 148 -13.39 3.65 2.86
C ALA A 148 -12.51 2.46 3.26
N PHE A 149 -11.20 2.64 3.32
CA PHE A 149 -10.26 1.60 3.73
C PHE A 149 -10.54 1.11 5.15
N ARG A 150 -10.73 2.03 6.09
CA ARG A 150 -11.05 1.68 7.48
C ARG A 150 -12.35 0.90 7.61
N LYS A 151 -13.35 1.23 6.80
CA LYS A 151 -14.66 0.56 6.80
C LYS A 151 -14.61 -0.82 6.12
N GLU A 152 -14.01 -0.90 4.95
CA GLU A 152 -14.03 -2.10 4.11
C GLU A 152 -12.95 -3.13 4.50
N HIS A 153 -11.84 -2.65 5.05
CA HIS A 153 -10.67 -3.46 5.40
C HIS A 153 -10.27 -3.33 6.87
N VAL A 154 -11.26 -3.38 7.75
CA VAL A 154 -11.10 -3.19 9.21
C VAL A 154 -10.03 -4.09 9.84
N TYR A 155 -9.78 -5.25 9.26
CA TYR A 155 -8.80 -6.22 9.75
C TYR A 155 -7.34 -5.79 9.60
N TYR A 156 -7.05 -4.76 8.81
CA TYR A 156 -5.73 -4.14 8.77
C TYR A 156 -5.55 -3.05 9.81
N VAL A 157 -6.63 -2.54 10.35
CA VAL A 157 -6.65 -1.40 11.27
C VAL A 157 -6.99 -1.90 12.65
N SER A 158 -6.00 -2.28 13.39
CA SER A 158 -6.15 -2.73 14.80
C SER A 158 -5.77 -1.64 15.78
#